data_385e97bb4f691c6acd5e2199e55d725c
#
_entry.id   385e97bb4f691c6acd5e2199e55d725c
#
_cell.length_a   1.000
_cell.length_b   1.000
_cell.length_c   1.000
_cell.angle_alpha   90.00
_cell.angle_beta   90.00
_cell.angle_gamma   90.00
#
_symmetry.space_group_name_H-M   'P 1'
#
loop_
_entity.id
_entity.type
_entity.pdbx_description
1 polymer ?
#
loop_
_entity_poly.entity_id
_entity_poly.type
_entity_poly.pdbx_seq_one_letter_code
_entity_poly.pdbx_strand_id
1 'polypeptide(L)'
;MKLNGLAIENTFAEAFNMKASRIIVTADNTKWARNAAVSFTGFATSVIACGVEAGIEKQLTTKDTPDGRPGFSILLFSMSRSQLEKQLETRAGQCILTCPTTALFSGLDGEDMIPLGKNLKYFGDGYQISKRIDKKRFWRIPVMDGEFMCEEMTARIPAIGGGNFLLLSKNRSSCLSACEIAVNVMSKIDNIITPFPGGVVRSGSKVGSKYKALIASTNDAFCPSLSGITGSKLHKSVNCVMEIVINGLTKDDIDKGIRESLIALSLIHI
;
A
#
# COMPACT_ATOMS: atom_id res chain seq x y z
N MET A 1 -3.70 24.39 -16.51
CA MET A 1 -5.17 24.16 -16.51
C MET A 1 -5.76 24.62 -15.20
N LYS A 2 -7.05 24.95 -15.11
CA LYS A 2 -7.70 25.25 -13.84
C LYS A 2 -8.97 24.41 -13.68
N LEU A 3 -9.21 23.91 -12.47
CA LEU A 3 -10.40 23.18 -12.08
C LEU A 3 -11.00 23.89 -10.85
N ASN A 4 -12.18 24.52 -10.97
CA ASN A 4 -12.84 25.30 -9.91
C ASN A 4 -11.91 26.30 -9.17
N GLY A 5 -11.00 26.94 -9.92
CA GLY A 5 -10.00 27.87 -9.34
C GLY A 5 -8.67 27.23 -8.90
N LEU A 6 -8.63 25.92 -8.70
CA LEU A 6 -7.39 25.18 -8.43
C LEU A 6 -6.50 25.18 -9.69
N ALA A 7 -5.26 25.64 -9.54
CA ALA A 7 -4.28 25.59 -10.62
C ALA A 7 -3.71 24.16 -10.71
N ILE A 8 -3.77 23.57 -11.91
CA ILE A 8 -3.19 22.27 -12.21
C ILE A 8 -2.10 22.47 -13.26
N GLU A 9 -0.86 22.16 -12.89
CA GLU A 9 0.28 22.12 -13.79
C GLU A 9 0.14 20.92 -14.74
N ASN A 10 0.29 21.14 -16.04
CA ASN A 10 0.24 20.06 -17.02
C ASN A 10 1.61 19.39 -17.13
N THR A 11 1.80 18.36 -16.31
CA THR A 11 3.01 17.53 -16.29
C THR A 11 2.66 16.08 -16.53
N PHE A 12 3.65 15.22 -16.69
CA PHE A 12 3.47 13.77 -16.75
C PHE A 12 4.02 13.12 -15.50
N ALA A 13 3.47 11.98 -15.12
CA ALA A 13 3.99 11.10 -14.10
C ALA A 13 4.48 9.80 -14.74
N GLU A 14 5.58 9.26 -14.24
CA GLU A 14 6.06 7.95 -14.63
C GLU A 14 5.54 6.91 -13.64
N ALA A 15 5.06 5.80 -14.17
CA ALA A 15 4.64 4.66 -13.38
C ALA A 15 5.43 3.42 -13.81
N PHE A 16 5.62 2.48 -12.89
CA PHE A 16 6.46 1.32 -13.10
C PHE A 16 5.61 0.04 -13.14
N ASN A 17 5.98 -0.88 -14.02
CA ASN A 17 5.41 -2.23 -13.99
C ASN A 17 5.83 -2.94 -12.71
N MET A 18 4.85 -3.35 -11.93
CA MET A 18 5.02 -4.12 -10.71
C MET A 18 4.23 -5.42 -10.76
N LYS A 19 4.37 -6.22 -9.73
CA LYS A 19 3.51 -7.36 -9.43
C LYS A 19 2.85 -7.11 -8.09
N ALA A 20 1.58 -7.45 -8.00
CA ALA A 20 0.83 -7.33 -6.77
C ALA A 20 0.25 -8.65 -6.30
N SER A 21 0.04 -8.75 -5.01
CA SER A 21 -0.80 -9.75 -4.36
C SER A 21 -1.77 -9.04 -3.42
N ARG A 22 -2.94 -9.65 -3.22
CA ARG A 22 -3.92 -9.23 -2.22
C ARG A 22 -4.12 -10.34 -1.21
N ILE A 23 -4.10 -9.98 0.06
CA ILE A 23 -4.45 -10.89 1.15
C ILE A 23 -5.61 -10.32 1.96
N ILE A 24 -6.34 -11.20 2.61
CA ILE A 24 -7.40 -10.87 3.56
C ILE A 24 -6.99 -11.36 4.93
N VAL A 25 -6.96 -10.45 5.90
CA VAL A 25 -6.71 -10.75 7.31
C VAL A 25 -8.02 -10.60 8.06
N THR A 26 -8.42 -11.63 8.79
CA THR A 26 -9.60 -11.60 9.68
C THR A 26 -9.20 -11.83 11.12
N ALA A 27 -10.06 -11.46 12.06
CA ALA A 27 -9.94 -11.78 13.47
C ALA A 27 -11.33 -11.76 14.13
N ASP A 28 -11.44 -12.16 15.40
CA ASP A 28 -12.71 -12.18 16.13
C ASP A 28 -13.39 -10.82 16.21
N ASN A 29 -12.61 -9.75 16.14
CA ASN A 29 -13.15 -8.39 16.06
C ASN A 29 -12.25 -7.47 15.20
N THR A 30 -12.83 -6.38 14.76
CA THR A 30 -12.19 -5.38 13.89
C THR A 30 -10.89 -4.81 14.49
N LYS A 31 -10.79 -4.67 15.82
CA LYS A 31 -9.61 -4.12 16.48
C LYS A 31 -8.39 -5.01 16.25
N TRP A 32 -8.52 -6.33 16.46
CA TRP A 32 -7.41 -7.28 16.27
C TRP A 32 -7.06 -7.45 14.79
N ALA A 33 -8.06 -7.56 13.92
CA ALA A 33 -7.82 -7.57 12.47
C ALA A 33 -7.06 -6.31 12.00
N ARG A 34 -7.43 -5.13 12.53
CA ARG A 34 -6.74 -3.87 12.22
C ARG A 34 -5.31 -3.83 12.76
N ASN A 35 -5.07 -4.30 13.98
CA ASN A 35 -3.73 -4.35 14.56
C ASN A 35 -2.80 -5.22 13.71
N ALA A 36 -3.25 -6.40 13.28
CA ALA A 36 -2.51 -7.28 12.40
C ALA A 36 -2.23 -6.60 11.04
N ALA A 37 -3.26 -5.99 10.43
CA ALA A 37 -3.13 -5.31 9.14
C ALA A 37 -2.16 -4.12 9.18
N VAL A 38 -2.23 -3.29 10.24
CA VAL A 38 -1.30 -2.16 10.43
C VAL A 38 0.13 -2.64 10.66
N SER A 39 0.32 -3.67 11.48
CA SER A 39 1.65 -4.26 11.72
C SER A 39 2.22 -4.86 10.42
N PHE A 40 1.40 -5.56 9.65
CA PHE A 40 1.80 -6.17 8.38
C PHE A 40 2.21 -5.14 7.35
N THR A 41 1.50 -4.02 7.22
CA THR A 41 1.80 -2.96 6.27
C THR A 41 2.87 -1.98 6.76
N GLY A 42 3.24 -2.04 8.03
CA GLY A 42 4.33 -1.24 8.60
C GLY A 42 5.67 -1.52 7.94
N PHE A 43 6.53 -0.46 7.78
CA PHE A 43 7.83 -0.54 7.11
C PHE A 43 7.76 -1.18 5.71
N ALA A 44 6.77 -0.75 4.91
CA ALA A 44 6.57 -1.20 3.54
C ALA A 44 6.23 -0.04 2.62
N THR A 45 7.02 1.05 2.72
CA THR A 45 6.76 2.32 2.05
C THR A 45 7.39 2.40 0.66
N SER A 46 8.50 1.70 0.41
CA SER A 46 9.23 1.76 -0.85
C SER A 46 9.94 0.44 -1.14
N VAL A 47 9.81 -0.06 -2.36
CA VAL A 47 10.55 -1.25 -2.83
C VAL A 47 12.06 -1.09 -2.73
N ILE A 48 12.58 0.14 -2.79
CA ILE A 48 14.01 0.44 -2.72
C ILE A 48 14.61 0.00 -1.39
N ALA A 49 13.95 0.32 -0.27
CA ALA A 49 14.46 0.03 1.06
C ALA A 49 13.77 -1.17 1.72
N CYS A 50 12.51 -1.41 1.42
CA CYS A 50 11.68 -2.36 2.12
C CYS A 50 11.42 -3.65 1.32
N GLY A 51 11.80 -3.69 0.04
CA GLY A 51 11.57 -4.82 -0.87
C GLY A 51 10.11 -4.97 -1.33
N VAL A 52 9.19 -4.29 -0.67
CA VAL A 52 7.75 -4.29 -0.97
C VAL A 52 7.13 -2.94 -0.58
N GLU A 53 6.08 -2.57 -1.28
CA GLU A 53 5.15 -1.52 -0.88
C GLU A 53 3.83 -2.17 -0.49
N ALA A 54 3.32 -1.86 0.69
CA ALA A 54 2.07 -2.46 1.18
C ALA A 54 1.18 -1.41 1.84
N GLY A 55 -0.12 -1.62 1.72
CA GLY A 55 -1.12 -0.76 2.33
C GLY A 55 -2.42 -1.51 2.59
N ILE A 56 -3.16 -1.05 3.59
CA ILE A 56 -4.53 -1.47 3.82
C ILE A 56 -5.37 -0.87 2.70
N GLU A 57 -6.02 -1.72 1.90
CA GLU A 57 -6.91 -1.31 0.83
C GLU A 57 -8.26 -0.86 1.40
N LYS A 58 -8.89 -1.75 2.19
CA LYS A 58 -10.18 -1.48 2.82
C LYS A 58 -10.48 -2.38 4.00
N GLN A 59 -11.40 -1.93 4.85
CA GLN A 59 -12.05 -2.76 5.85
C GLN A 59 -13.12 -3.63 5.19
N LEU A 60 -13.21 -4.90 5.62
CA LEU A 60 -14.17 -5.87 5.14
C LEU A 60 -15.19 -6.18 6.22
N THR A 61 -16.45 -6.32 5.82
CA THR A 61 -17.51 -6.82 6.70
C THR A 61 -17.49 -8.33 6.79
N THR A 62 -18.23 -8.90 7.71
CA THR A 62 -18.38 -10.36 7.86
C THR A 62 -18.93 -11.06 6.62
N LYS A 63 -19.59 -10.32 5.73
CA LYS A 63 -20.13 -10.86 4.46
C LYS A 63 -19.08 -10.94 3.35
N ASP A 64 -18.02 -10.15 3.48
CA ASP A 64 -16.98 -9.99 2.46
C ASP A 64 -15.73 -10.85 2.74
N THR A 65 -15.74 -11.62 3.83
CA THR A 65 -14.61 -12.43 4.27
C THR A 65 -14.89 -13.93 4.16
N PRO A 66 -13.87 -14.76 3.88
CA PRO A 66 -14.06 -16.20 3.68
C PRO A 66 -14.57 -16.95 4.90
N ASP A 67 -14.31 -16.47 6.10
CA ASP A 67 -14.65 -17.12 7.37
C ASP A 67 -15.76 -16.42 8.15
N GLY A 68 -16.38 -15.39 7.57
CA GLY A 68 -17.48 -14.65 8.19
C GLY A 68 -17.09 -13.77 9.38
N ARG A 69 -15.80 -13.50 9.57
CA ARG A 69 -15.29 -12.60 10.63
C ARG A 69 -14.91 -11.24 10.05
N PRO A 70 -14.92 -10.16 10.83
CA PRO A 70 -14.47 -8.85 10.36
C PRO A 70 -13.00 -8.90 9.95
N GLY A 71 -12.63 -8.16 8.90
CA GLY A 71 -11.29 -8.24 8.34
C GLY A 71 -10.84 -6.99 7.61
N PHE A 72 -9.66 -7.10 7.02
CA PHE A 72 -9.06 -6.08 6.16
C PHE A 72 -8.46 -6.71 4.91
N SER A 73 -8.66 -6.06 3.78
CA SER A 73 -7.95 -6.32 2.54
C SER A 73 -6.65 -5.53 2.53
N ILE A 74 -5.56 -6.19 2.17
CA ILE A 74 -4.22 -5.62 2.10
C ILE A 74 -3.64 -5.91 0.72
N LEU A 75 -3.12 -4.87 0.06
CA LEU A 75 -2.37 -4.99 -1.17
C LEU A 75 -0.87 -4.88 -0.91
N LEU A 76 -0.10 -5.72 -1.62
CA LEU A 76 1.36 -5.70 -1.64
C LEU A 76 1.84 -5.57 -3.08
N PHE A 77 2.83 -4.72 -3.29
CA PHE A 77 3.45 -4.48 -4.60
C PHE A 77 4.96 -4.68 -4.53
N SER A 78 5.53 -5.34 -5.52
CA SER A 78 6.98 -5.49 -5.66
C SER A 78 7.39 -5.59 -7.13
N MET A 79 8.60 -5.19 -7.43
CA MET A 79 9.20 -5.37 -8.77
C MET A 79 9.76 -6.79 -8.96
N SER A 80 9.99 -7.54 -7.87
CA SER A 80 10.60 -8.86 -7.88
C SER A 80 9.69 -9.90 -7.26
N ARG A 81 9.55 -11.06 -7.93
CA ARG A 81 8.83 -12.22 -7.41
C ARG A 81 9.39 -12.67 -6.07
N SER A 82 10.71 -12.85 -6.02
CA SER A 82 11.39 -13.34 -4.81
C SER A 82 11.21 -12.41 -3.61
N GLN A 83 11.24 -11.10 -3.83
CA GLN A 83 10.99 -10.12 -2.78
C GLN A 83 9.53 -10.15 -2.33
N LEU A 84 8.58 -10.22 -3.26
CA LEU A 84 7.16 -10.31 -2.91
C LEU A 84 6.87 -11.55 -2.05
N GLU A 85 7.35 -12.72 -2.47
CA GLU A 85 7.21 -13.97 -1.71
C GLU A 85 7.85 -13.88 -0.33
N LYS A 86 9.11 -13.41 -0.25
CA LYS A 86 9.85 -13.26 1.01
C LYS A 86 9.13 -12.31 1.97
N GLN A 87 8.72 -11.14 1.49
CA GLN A 87 8.07 -10.13 2.33
C GLN A 87 6.69 -10.59 2.78
N LEU A 88 5.93 -11.24 1.90
CA LEU A 88 4.63 -11.82 2.23
C LEU A 88 4.78 -12.86 3.36
N GLU A 89 5.67 -13.83 3.19
CA GLU A 89 5.91 -14.89 4.17
C GLU A 89 6.40 -14.34 5.53
N THR A 90 7.43 -13.48 5.50
CA THR A 90 8.01 -12.91 6.73
C THR A 90 6.96 -12.11 7.50
N ARG A 91 6.19 -11.27 6.82
CA ARG A 91 5.18 -10.43 7.45
C ARG A 91 3.97 -11.23 7.90
N ALA A 92 3.53 -12.23 7.14
CA ALA A 92 2.45 -13.12 7.53
C ALA A 92 2.81 -13.89 8.82
N GLY A 93 4.03 -14.40 8.92
CA GLY A 93 4.50 -15.07 10.12
C GLY A 93 4.64 -14.14 11.31
N GLN A 94 5.24 -12.96 11.13
CA GLN A 94 5.59 -12.08 12.24
C GLN A 94 4.48 -11.12 12.67
N CYS A 95 3.54 -10.78 11.80
CA CYS A 95 2.53 -9.76 12.09
C CYS A 95 1.11 -10.32 12.14
N ILE A 96 0.84 -11.45 11.48
CA ILE A 96 -0.51 -12.03 11.44
C ILE A 96 -0.58 -13.28 12.30
N LEU A 97 0.26 -14.30 12.06
CA LEU A 97 0.24 -15.53 12.86
C LEU A 97 0.46 -15.27 14.36
N THR A 98 1.25 -14.29 14.71
CA THR A 98 1.52 -13.90 16.11
C THR A 98 0.42 -13.06 16.74
N CYS A 99 -0.50 -12.52 15.94
CA CYS A 99 -1.58 -11.67 16.43
C CYS A 99 -2.78 -12.53 16.85
N PRO A 100 -3.35 -12.32 18.05
CA PRO A 100 -4.45 -13.13 18.56
C PRO A 100 -5.65 -13.22 17.63
N THR A 101 -6.23 -14.41 17.53
CA THR A 101 -7.48 -14.75 16.86
C THR A 101 -7.48 -14.57 15.32
N THR A 102 -6.34 -14.27 14.72
CA THR A 102 -6.27 -13.98 13.28
C THR A 102 -6.38 -15.22 12.39
N ALA A 103 -6.80 -14.98 11.15
CA ALA A 103 -6.65 -15.92 10.03
C ALA A 103 -6.24 -15.16 8.77
N LEU A 104 -5.73 -15.90 7.77
CA LEU A 104 -5.12 -15.32 6.57
C LEU A 104 -5.59 -16.03 5.32
N PHE A 105 -6.12 -15.27 4.36
CA PHE A 105 -6.69 -15.79 3.12
C PHE A 105 -6.13 -15.04 1.91
N SER A 106 -6.21 -15.71 0.75
CA SER A 106 -5.98 -15.06 -0.54
C SER A 106 -7.12 -14.09 -0.84
N GLY A 107 -6.77 -12.91 -1.32
CA GLY A 107 -7.73 -11.91 -1.81
C GLY A 107 -7.74 -11.77 -3.32
N LEU A 108 -6.96 -12.58 -4.05
CA LEU A 108 -6.88 -12.59 -5.51
C LEU A 108 -6.92 -14.01 -6.04
N ASP A 109 -7.58 -14.18 -7.17
CA ASP A 109 -7.48 -15.37 -8.01
C ASP A 109 -6.57 -15.09 -9.22
N GLY A 110 -5.87 -16.12 -9.70
CA GLY A 110 -4.96 -16.02 -10.83
C GLY A 110 -4.19 -17.30 -11.06
N GLU A 111 -3.47 -17.39 -12.18
CA GLU A 111 -2.68 -18.58 -12.54
C GLU A 111 -1.28 -18.57 -11.91
N ASP A 112 -0.69 -17.39 -11.73
CA ASP A 112 0.65 -17.23 -11.15
C ASP A 112 0.55 -17.22 -9.62
N MET A 113 0.69 -18.40 -9.02
CA MET A 113 0.53 -18.63 -7.59
C MET A 113 1.85 -18.50 -6.85
N ILE A 114 1.79 -17.87 -5.67
CA ILE A 114 2.91 -17.72 -4.72
C ILE A 114 2.51 -18.29 -3.34
N PRO A 115 3.49 -18.76 -2.54
CA PRO A 115 3.22 -19.28 -1.20
C PRO A 115 2.57 -18.24 -0.29
N LEU A 116 1.53 -18.63 0.46
CA LEU A 116 0.96 -17.88 1.56
C LEU A 116 1.13 -18.67 2.86
N GLY A 117 0.31 -19.69 3.10
CA GLY A 117 0.43 -20.60 4.24
C GLY A 117 1.35 -21.79 4.01
N LYS A 118 1.84 -21.99 2.78
CA LYS A 118 2.62 -23.18 2.39
C LYS A 118 3.85 -23.42 3.25
N ASN A 119 4.54 -22.35 3.64
CA ASN A 119 5.73 -22.43 4.49
C ASN A 119 5.38 -22.15 5.96
N LEU A 120 4.38 -21.31 6.24
CA LEU A 120 3.93 -21.02 7.61
C LEU A 120 3.46 -22.28 8.37
N LYS A 121 2.94 -23.28 7.67
CA LYS A 121 2.48 -24.54 8.25
C LYS A 121 3.54 -25.21 9.12
N TYR A 122 4.83 -25.07 8.81
CA TYR A 122 5.91 -25.67 9.57
C TYR A 122 6.06 -25.13 10.98
N PHE A 123 5.50 -23.95 11.26
CA PHE A 123 5.39 -23.43 12.62
C PHE A 123 4.59 -24.36 13.56
N GLY A 124 3.71 -25.19 13.00
CA GLY A 124 2.93 -26.18 13.74
C GLY A 124 3.72 -27.41 14.20
N ASP A 125 5.01 -27.52 13.87
CA ASP A 125 5.95 -28.56 14.35
C ASP A 125 5.43 -30.00 14.19
N GLY A 126 4.74 -30.27 13.08
CA GLY A 126 4.14 -31.57 12.77
C GLY A 126 2.69 -31.73 13.23
N TYR A 127 2.17 -30.85 14.06
CA TYR A 127 0.78 -30.91 14.55
C TYR A 127 -0.20 -30.16 13.66
N GLN A 128 0.28 -29.44 12.65
CA GLN A 128 -0.59 -28.78 11.68
C GLN A 128 -1.37 -29.80 10.85
N ILE A 129 -2.60 -29.46 10.55
CA ILE A 129 -3.47 -30.27 9.67
C ILE A 129 -3.92 -29.46 8.46
N SER A 130 -4.23 -30.12 7.36
CA SER A 130 -4.78 -29.45 6.18
C SER A 130 -6.16 -29.94 5.82
N LYS A 131 -6.96 -29.03 5.26
CA LYS A 131 -8.25 -29.34 4.66
C LYS A 131 -8.30 -28.75 3.25
N ARG A 132 -8.85 -29.51 2.31
CA ARG A 132 -9.24 -28.98 1.00
C ARG A 132 -10.71 -28.61 1.03
N ILE A 133 -11.01 -27.39 0.57
CA ILE A 133 -12.35 -26.92 0.32
C ILE A 133 -12.35 -26.45 -1.12
N ASP A 134 -13.14 -27.12 -1.96
CA ASP A 134 -13.12 -26.97 -3.41
C ASP A 134 -11.70 -27.19 -3.98
N LYS A 135 -11.17 -26.18 -4.68
CA LYS A 135 -9.83 -26.23 -5.28
C LYS A 135 -8.73 -25.68 -4.37
N LYS A 136 -9.08 -25.08 -3.22
CA LYS A 136 -8.17 -24.42 -2.30
C LYS A 136 -7.78 -25.32 -1.14
N ARG A 137 -6.52 -25.25 -0.72
CA ARG A 137 -6.03 -25.92 0.50
C ARG A 137 -5.84 -24.89 1.60
N PHE A 138 -6.32 -25.23 2.78
CA PHE A 138 -6.18 -24.47 4.00
C PHE A 138 -5.36 -25.25 5.02
N TRP A 139 -4.49 -24.54 5.74
CA TRP A 139 -3.74 -25.06 6.86
C TRP A 139 -4.34 -24.56 8.17
N ARG A 140 -4.47 -25.45 9.12
CA ARG A 140 -4.80 -25.18 10.53
C ARG A 140 -3.55 -25.45 11.32
N ILE A 141 -2.95 -24.40 11.86
CA ILE A 141 -1.69 -24.41 12.59
C ILE A 141 -2.04 -24.21 14.06
N PRO A 142 -1.71 -25.16 14.97
CA PRO A 142 -1.99 -24.99 16.38
C PRO A 142 -1.17 -23.85 16.95
N VAL A 143 -1.83 -22.99 17.71
CA VAL A 143 -1.27 -21.83 18.41
C VAL A 143 -1.91 -21.74 19.81
N MET A 144 -1.38 -20.90 20.70
CA MET A 144 -1.79 -20.90 22.10
C MET A 144 -3.24 -20.44 22.34
N ASP A 145 -3.81 -19.64 21.46
CA ASP A 145 -5.23 -19.22 21.53
C ASP A 145 -6.18 -20.12 20.71
N GLY A 146 -5.66 -21.24 20.17
CA GLY A 146 -6.42 -22.23 19.43
C GLY A 146 -5.72 -22.61 18.13
N GLU A 147 -6.20 -22.11 16.99
CA GLU A 147 -5.68 -22.47 15.67
C GLU A 147 -5.59 -21.25 14.78
N PHE A 148 -4.43 -21.09 14.15
CA PHE A 148 -4.26 -20.13 13.06
C PHE A 148 -4.65 -20.82 11.74
N MET A 149 -5.68 -20.28 11.07
CA MET A 149 -6.10 -20.76 9.75
C MET A 149 -5.45 -19.91 8.66
N CYS A 150 -4.85 -20.54 7.65
CA CYS A 150 -4.37 -19.84 6.47
C CYS A 150 -4.56 -20.63 5.18
N GLU A 151 -4.85 -19.90 4.10
CA GLU A 151 -4.87 -20.45 2.74
C GLU A 151 -3.44 -20.79 2.29
N GLU A 152 -3.23 -21.90 1.56
CA GLU A 152 -1.89 -22.38 1.19
C GLU A 152 -1.17 -21.43 0.24
N MET A 153 -1.88 -20.90 -0.75
CA MET A 153 -1.34 -20.10 -1.84
C MET A 153 -2.16 -18.82 -2.04
N THR A 154 -1.56 -17.81 -2.64
CA THR A 154 -2.26 -16.62 -3.14
C THR A 154 -1.80 -16.30 -4.55
N ALA A 155 -2.60 -15.58 -5.31
CA ALA A 155 -2.23 -15.16 -6.66
C ALA A 155 -1.30 -13.94 -6.65
N ARG A 156 -0.46 -13.89 -7.68
CA ARG A 156 0.34 -12.74 -8.06
C ARG A 156 -0.06 -12.29 -9.47
N ILE A 157 -0.40 -11.03 -9.62
CA ILE A 157 -0.86 -10.46 -10.90
C ILE A 157 0.03 -9.28 -11.32
N PRO A 158 0.05 -8.93 -12.62
CA PRO A 158 0.61 -7.66 -13.10
C PRO A 158 -0.10 -6.49 -12.42
N ALA A 159 0.67 -5.46 -12.10
CA ALA A 159 0.18 -4.26 -11.43
C ALA A 159 1.06 -3.05 -11.77
N ILE A 160 0.69 -1.87 -11.31
CA ILE A 160 1.37 -0.62 -11.57
C ILE A 160 1.66 0.10 -10.26
N GLY A 161 2.89 0.57 -10.10
CA GLY A 161 3.30 1.37 -8.96
C GLY A 161 3.93 2.69 -9.36
N GLY A 162 4.02 3.62 -8.41
CA GLY A 162 4.70 4.88 -8.58
C GLY A 162 3.89 5.98 -9.29
N GLY A 163 2.59 5.78 -9.52
CA GLY A 163 1.71 6.90 -9.89
C GLY A 163 1.80 7.98 -8.81
N ASN A 164 1.97 9.25 -9.19
CA ASN A 164 2.13 10.30 -8.19
C ASN A 164 1.60 11.65 -8.66
N PHE A 165 1.34 12.52 -7.70
CA PHE A 165 1.16 13.95 -7.93
C PHE A 165 1.64 14.77 -6.72
N LEU A 166 2.02 16.01 -7.01
CA LEU A 166 2.53 16.95 -6.02
C LEU A 166 1.45 17.97 -5.65
N LEU A 167 1.36 18.27 -4.36
CA LEU A 167 0.56 19.37 -3.82
C LEU A 167 1.50 20.50 -3.41
N LEU A 168 1.27 21.67 -3.97
CA LEU A 168 2.06 22.87 -3.76
C LEU A 168 1.23 23.92 -3.04
N SER A 169 1.76 24.49 -1.97
CA SER A 169 1.04 25.50 -1.17
C SER A 169 1.95 26.61 -0.64
N LYS A 170 1.34 27.74 -0.29
CA LYS A 170 2.00 28.84 0.41
C LYS A 170 2.34 28.50 1.86
N ASN A 171 1.59 27.61 2.49
CA ASN A 171 1.83 27.21 3.88
C ASN A 171 1.65 25.70 4.08
N ARG A 172 2.28 25.19 5.15
CA ARG A 172 2.34 23.77 5.47
C ARG A 172 0.98 23.18 5.89
N SER A 173 0.22 23.92 6.68
CA SER A 173 -1.07 23.41 7.18
C SER A 173 -2.05 23.18 6.05
N SER A 174 -2.22 24.14 5.15
CA SER A 174 -3.08 23.97 3.96
C SER A 174 -2.60 22.84 3.05
N CYS A 175 -1.28 22.69 2.89
CA CYS A 175 -0.72 21.60 2.10
C CYS A 175 -1.05 20.23 2.71
N LEU A 176 -0.87 20.09 4.03
CA LEU A 176 -1.18 18.85 4.75
C LEU A 176 -2.67 18.55 4.71
N SER A 177 -3.54 19.52 4.99
CA SER A 177 -5.00 19.32 4.92
C SER A 177 -5.45 18.89 3.52
N ALA A 178 -4.88 19.47 2.48
CA ALA A 178 -5.16 19.05 1.11
C ALA A 178 -4.73 17.60 0.86
N CYS A 179 -3.54 17.19 1.36
CA CYS A 179 -3.09 15.80 1.27
C CYS A 179 -4.04 14.85 2.00
N GLU A 180 -4.47 15.18 3.21
CA GLU A 180 -5.40 14.37 4.01
C GLU A 180 -6.74 14.15 3.29
N ILE A 181 -7.26 15.19 2.64
CA ILE A 181 -8.49 15.09 1.84
C ILE A 181 -8.28 14.17 0.64
N ALA A 182 -7.19 14.34 -0.10
CA ALA A 182 -6.89 13.50 -1.24
C ALA A 182 -6.73 12.02 -0.85
N VAL A 183 -5.97 11.73 0.22
CA VAL A 183 -5.79 10.37 0.74
C VAL A 183 -7.11 9.77 1.22
N ASN A 184 -7.97 10.57 1.90
CA ASN A 184 -9.29 10.10 2.33
C ASN A 184 -10.21 9.75 1.15
N VAL A 185 -10.11 10.44 0.02
CA VAL A 185 -10.81 10.06 -1.21
C VAL A 185 -10.25 8.76 -1.76
N MET A 186 -8.94 8.64 -1.87
CA MET A 186 -8.27 7.44 -2.39
C MET A 186 -8.56 6.19 -1.55
N SER A 187 -8.65 6.32 -0.24
CA SER A 187 -8.95 5.20 0.66
C SER A 187 -10.34 4.58 0.47
N LYS A 188 -11.21 5.19 -0.34
CA LYS A 188 -12.53 4.67 -0.71
C LYS A 188 -12.57 4.02 -2.09
N ILE A 189 -11.44 4.02 -2.79
CA ILE A 189 -11.32 3.46 -4.14
C ILE A 189 -10.65 2.10 -4.04
N ASP A 190 -11.29 1.08 -4.57
CA ASP A 190 -10.75 -0.27 -4.61
C ASP A 190 -9.51 -0.35 -5.51
N ASN A 191 -8.69 -1.35 -5.26
CA ASN A 191 -7.51 -1.72 -6.07
C ASN A 191 -6.33 -0.74 -5.99
N ILE A 192 -6.37 0.27 -5.13
CA ILE A 192 -5.25 1.19 -4.94
C ILE A 192 -4.81 1.28 -3.47
N ILE A 193 -3.54 1.65 -3.29
CA ILE A 193 -3.00 2.04 -1.98
C ILE A 193 -2.09 3.26 -2.11
N THR A 194 -1.94 3.97 -1.01
CA THR A 194 -0.92 5.00 -0.81
C THR A 194 0.06 4.51 0.25
N PRO A 195 1.23 3.90 -0.12
CA PRO A 195 2.04 3.08 0.79
C PRO A 195 2.83 3.87 1.84
N PHE A 196 2.98 5.18 1.68
CA PHE A 196 3.72 6.00 2.63
C PHE A 196 2.93 6.31 3.91
N PRO A 197 3.59 6.68 5.03
CA PRO A 197 2.93 7.00 6.28
C PRO A 197 1.85 8.08 6.11
N GLY A 198 0.62 7.75 6.51
CA GLY A 198 -0.54 8.63 6.27
C GLY A 198 -0.86 8.89 4.80
N GLY A 199 -0.27 8.12 3.87
CA GLY A 199 -0.44 8.27 2.42
C GLY A 199 0.38 9.42 1.80
N VAL A 200 1.23 10.11 2.57
CA VAL A 200 1.88 11.36 2.16
C VAL A 200 3.40 11.26 2.24
N VAL A 201 4.09 11.71 1.21
CA VAL A 201 5.55 11.78 1.13
C VAL A 201 6.03 13.21 1.31
N ARG A 202 6.96 13.43 2.21
CA ARG A 202 7.63 14.73 2.40
C ARG A 202 9.06 14.76 1.88
N SER A 203 9.69 13.60 1.75
CA SER A 203 11.09 13.47 1.35
C SER A 203 11.32 13.67 -0.14
N GLY A 204 10.25 13.56 -0.93
CA GLY A 204 10.32 13.39 -2.37
C GLY A 204 10.67 11.94 -2.76
N SER A 205 10.35 11.58 -3.97
CA SER A 205 10.57 10.24 -4.54
C SER A 205 11.61 10.24 -5.66
N LYS A 206 12.53 11.20 -5.68
CA LYS A 206 13.58 11.31 -6.70
C LYS A 206 14.50 10.09 -6.66
N VAL A 207 14.56 9.37 -7.78
CA VAL A 207 15.51 8.28 -7.98
C VAL A 207 16.89 8.85 -8.31
N GLY A 208 17.91 8.23 -7.73
CA GLY A 208 19.31 8.66 -7.88
C GLY A 208 19.78 9.61 -6.78
N SER A 209 21.10 9.66 -6.62
CA SER A 209 21.80 10.49 -5.62
C SER A 209 23.19 10.82 -6.09
N LYS A 210 23.76 11.90 -5.58
CA LYS A 210 25.20 12.20 -5.71
C LYS A 210 26.08 11.19 -4.95
N TYR A 211 25.53 10.53 -3.95
CA TYR A 211 26.21 9.52 -3.15
C TYR A 211 25.93 8.13 -3.73
N LYS A 212 26.97 7.40 -4.14
CA LYS A 212 26.84 6.07 -4.78
C LYS A 212 26.10 5.03 -3.94
N ALA A 213 26.13 5.17 -2.62
CA ALA A 213 25.44 4.27 -1.69
C ALA A 213 23.93 4.52 -1.57
N LEU A 214 23.42 5.62 -2.13
CA LEU A 214 22.01 6.00 -2.03
C LEU A 214 21.31 5.91 -3.39
N ILE A 215 20.22 5.17 -3.44
CA ILE A 215 19.41 4.99 -4.65
C ILE A 215 18.36 6.11 -4.81
N ALA A 216 18.00 6.77 -3.72
CA ALA A 216 17.03 7.87 -3.72
C ALA A 216 17.57 9.10 -2.97
N SER A 217 17.06 10.26 -3.31
CA SER A 217 17.47 11.54 -2.69
C SER A 217 16.31 12.53 -2.64
N THR A 218 16.56 13.68 -2.00
CA THR A 218 15.59 14.78 -1.97
C THR A 218 15.25 15.27 -3.38
N ASN A 219 13.98 15.61 -3.60
CA ASN A 219 13.54 16.20 -4.88
C ASN A 219 13.90 17.69 -4.92
N ASP A 220 15.15 17.98 -5.26
CA ASP A 220 15.74 19.31 -5.22
C ASP A 220 15.01 20.34 -6.10
N ALA A 221 14.42 19.90 -7.22
CA ALA A 221 13.64 20.76 -8.09
C ALA A 221 12.34 21.28 -7.45
N PHE A 222 11.80 20.54 -6.48
CA PHE A 222 10.57 20.84 -5.77
C PHE A 222 10.76 21.06 -4.27
N CYS A 223 12.00 21.34 -3.83
CA CYS A 223 12.32 21.65 -2.44
C CYS A 223 12.39 23.16 -2.23
N PRO A 224 11.43 23.80 -1.52
CA PRO A 224 11.40 25.26 -1.35
C PRO A 224 12.67 25.84 -0.73
N SER A 225 13.28 25.13 0.23
CA SER A 225 14.54 25.56 0.88
C SER A 225 15.75 25.58 -0.06
N LEU A 226 15.66 24.95 -1.21
CA LEU A 226 16.72 24.90 -2.21
C LEU A 226 16.46 25.80 -3.42
N SER A 227 15.36 26.55 -3.44
CA SER A 227 14.91 27.32 -4.61
C SER A 227 15.92 28.35 -5.11
N GLY A 228 16.80 28.86 -4.23
CA GLY A 228 17.88 29.79 -4.60
C GLY A 228 19.21 29.12 -4.99
N ILE A 229 19.32 27.81 -4.88
CA ILE A 229 20.59 27.05 -5.03
C ILE A 229 20.54 26.10 -6.22
N THR A 230 19.35 25.55 -6.52
CA THR A 230 19.13 24.55 -7.56
C THR A 230 18.27 25.09 -8.70
N GLY A 231 18.15 24.33 -9.80
CA GLY A 231 17.20 24.60 -10.88
C GLY A 231 15.75 24.35 -10.44
N SER A 232 15.26 25.14 -9.47
CA SER A 232 13.92 24.99 -8.90
C SER A 232 12.84 25.17 -9.95
N LYS A 233 11.84 24.30 -9.91
CA LYS A 233 10.61 24.37 -10.73
C LYS A 233 9.44 25.04 -9.97
N LEU A 234 9.69 25.54 -8.75
CA LEU A 234 8.67 26.12 -7.90
C LEU A 234 8.42 27.60 -8.23
N HIS A 235 7.15 27.98 -8.24
CA HIS A 235 6.80 29.40 -8.21
C HIS A 235 7.22 30.02 -6.88
N LYS A 236 7.64 31.31 -6.90
CA LYS A 236 8.17 32.04 -5.72
C LYS A 236 7.22 32.06 -4.50
N SER A 237 5.93 31.89 -4.72
CA SER A 237 4.93 31.87 -3.64
C SER A 237 4.78 30.50 -2.95
N VAL A 238 5.44 29.46 -3.44
CA VAL A 238 5.32 28.10 -2.89
C VAL A 238 6.35 27.90 -1.79
N ASN A 239 5.88 27.65 -0.58
CA ASN A 239 6.72 27.39 0.60
C ASN A 239 6.60 25.97 1.16
N CYS A 240 5.69 25.17 0.61
CA CYS A 240 5.49 23.77 1.01
C CYS A 240 5.11 22.93 -0.19
N VAL A 241 5.73 21.75 -0.29
CA VAL A 241 5.40 20.72 -1.29
C VAL A 241 5.27 19.40 -0.55
N MET A 242 4.22 18.67 -0.85
CA MET A 242 4.01 17.28 -0.43
C MET A 242 3.62 16.43 -1.65
N GLU A 243 3.87 15.15 -1.56
CA GLU A 243 3.65 14.21 -2.64
C GLU A 243 2.73 13.08 -2.18
N ILE A 244 1.86 12.59 -3.05
CA ILE A 244 1.10 11.38 -2.86
C ILE A 244 1.57 10.40 -3.92
N VAL A 245 2.04 9.22 -3.49
CA VAL A 245 2.42 8.10 -4.35
C VAL A 245 1.34 7.04 -4.27
N ILE A 246 0.95 6.50 -5.42
CA ILE A 246 -0.18 5.59 -5.57
C ILE A 246 0.27 4.35 -6.30
N ASN A 247 -0.06 3.18 -5.76
CA ASN A 247 0.04 1.92 -6.47
C ASN A 247 -1.37 1.37 -6.71
N GLY A 248 -1.57 0.76 -7.88
CA GLY A 248 -2.87 0.20 -8.27
C GLY A 248 -2.74 -1.10 -9.05
N LEU A 249 -3.80 -1.89 -9.05
CA LEU A 249 -3.84 -3.12 -9.82
C LEU A 249 -3.87 -2.83 -11.32
N THR A 250 -4.53 -1.74 -11.72
CA THR A 250 -4.58 -1.27 -13.11
C THR A 250 -4.26 0.22 -13.21
N LYS A 251 -3.94 0.65 -14.44
CA LYS A 251 -3.79 2.08 -14.74
C LYS A 251 -5.08 2.85 -14.47
N ASP A 252 -6.22 2.27 -14.82
CA ASP A 252 -7.53 2.92 -14.67
C ASP A 252 -7.88 3.16 -13.20
N ASP A 253 -7.48 2.25 -12.30
CA ASP A 253 -7.65 2.42 -10.86
C ASP A 253 -6.84 3.63 -10.36
N ILE A 254 -5.59 3.79 -10.80
CA ILE A 254 -4.72 4.92 -10.44
C ILE A 254 -5.29 6.22 -11.02
N ASP A 255 -5.66 6.23 -12.30
CA ASP A 255 -6.23 7.40 -12.96
C ASP A 255 -7.54 7.86 -12.28
N LYS A 256 -8.38 6.90 -11.84
CA LYS A 256 -9.57 7.17 -11.04
C LYS A 256 -9.20 7.82 -9.72
N GLY A 257 -8.22 7.26 -8.99
CA GLY A 257 -7.75 7.81 -7.72
C GLY A 257 -7.27 9.25 -7.83
N ILE A 258 -6.45 9.53 -8.83
CA ILE A 258 -5.95 10.89 -9.11
C ILE A 258 -7.10 11.84 -9.46
N ARG A 259 -7.98 11.45 -10.38
CA ARG A 259 -9.12 12.26 -10.85
C ARG A 259 -10.07 12.64 -9.71
N GLU A 260 -10.51 11.67 -8.93
CA GLU A 260 -11.43 11.87 -7.80
C GLU A 260 -10.80 12.78 -6.74
N SER A 261 -9.51 12.60 -6.47
CA SER A 261 -8.76 13.47 -5.55
C SER A 261 -8.66 14.90 -6.06
N LEU A 262 -8.35 15.11 -7.34
CA LEU A 262 -8.30 16.46 -7.92
C LEU A 262 -9.67 17.15 -7.89
N ILE A 263 -10.75 16.42 -8.14
CA ILE A 263 -12.12 16.96 -8.01
C ILE A 263 -12.38 17.39 -6.58
N ALA A 264 -12.10 16.54 -5.60
CA ALA A 264 -12.30 16.87 -4.17
C ALA A 264 -11.47 18.09 -3.75
N LEU A 265 -10.20 18.14 -4.16
CA LEU A 265 -9.32 19.29 -3.88
C LEU A 265 -9.84 20.59 -4.52
N SER A 266 -10.47 20.53 -5.68
CA SER A 266 -11.01 21.71 -6.37
C SER A 266 -12.27 22.29 -5.70
N LEU A 267 -12.95 21.48 -4.87
CA LEU A 267 -14.15 21.91 -4.15
C LEU A 267 -13.83 22.51 -2.77
N ILE A 268 -12.57 22.51 -2.36
CA ILE A 268 -12.15 23.09 -1.10
C ILE A 268 -11.87 24.57 -1.32
N HIS A 269 -12.66 25.43 -0.70
CA HIS A 269 -12.35 26.83 -0.59
C HIS A 269 -11.30 27.03 0.52
N ILE A 270 -10.05 26.89 0.16
CA ILE A 270 -8.91 27.17 1.07
C ILE A 270 -8.52 28.63 0.97
#